data_a7949d00fccfbe15a9915c4fa7702b87
#
_entry.id   a7949d00fccfbe15a9915c4fa7702b87
#
_cell.length_a   1.000
_cell.length_b   1.000
_cell.length_c   1.000
_cell.angle_alpha   90.00
_cell.angle_beta   90.00
_cell.angle_gamma   90.00
#
_symmetry.space_group_name_H-M   'P 1'
#
loop_
_entity.id
_entity.type
_entity.pdbx_description
1 polymer ?
#
loop_
_entity_poly.entity_id
_entity_poly.type
_entity_poly.pdbx_seq_one_letter_code
_entity_poly.pdbx_strand_id
1 'polypeptide(L)'
;MTAPVPTPASPADWEAAGVRLEVEGELAVVTLCQPKRRNAQSPAMWRALTAIGRELPGSVRVVLLRAEGVSFSAGLDRAMFTPEGIPGEPNFLALAGSSDQELDAAIAGYQDAFSWWRRPDVITIAAVQGHAVGAGFQLALACDLRVCAEDVQFAMRETSLGLVPDLTGTKPLTELVGYSRALEICATGRWVYGKEAAELGLANLVVPAAELEAAARDLAAALLAAPRNAVIETKALLQGAADRSYQEQIAAERAAQARRLRDLAGIGD
;
A
#
# COMPACT_ATOMS: atom_id res chain seq x y z
N MET A 1 26.46 18.42 2.66
CA MET A 1 26.03 17.30 3.52
C MET A 1 24.78 17.76 4.25
N THR A 2 23.61 17.46 3.72
CA THR A 2 22.35 17.65 4.45
C THR A 2 22.27 16.57 5.52
N ALA A 3 22.02 16.96 6.78
CA ALA A 3 21.82 16.00 7.86
C ALA A 3 20.67 15.04 7.49
N PRO A 4 20.79 13.75 7.81
CA PRO A 4 19.69 12.82 7.55
C PRO A 4 18.43 13.32 8.26
N VAL A 5 17.33 13.44 7.50
CA VAL A 5 16.04 13.82 8.06
C VAL A 5 15.63 12.74 9.06
N PRO A 6 15.34 13.09 10.33
CA PRO A 6 15.07 12.07 11.34
C PRO A 6 13.84 11.23 10.98
N THR A 7 13.95 9.92 11.12
CA THR A 7 12.81 9.01 11.01
C THR A 7 11.84 9.30 12.16
N PRO A 8 10.53 9.45 11.92
CA PRO A 8 9.55 9.61 12.99
C PRO A 8 9.63 8.43 13.96
N ALA A 9 10.01 8.69 15.21
CA ALA A 9 10.40 7.67 16.18
C ALA A 9 9.27 7.31 17.17
N SER A 10 8.13 8.00 17.14
CA SER A 10 7.06 7.80 18.11
C SER A 10 5.66 7.88 17.46
N PRO A 11 4.63 7.31 18.11
CA PRO A 11 3.24 7.45 17.65
C PRO A 11 2.78 8.90 17.49
N ALA A 12 3.26 9.83 18.34
CA ALA A 12 2.96 11.25 18.23
C ALA A 12 3.59 11.87 16.95
N ASP A 13 4.81 11.45 16.59
CA ASP A 13 5.46 11.89 15.36
C ASP A 13 4.75 11.34 14.13
N TRP A 14 4.21 10.11 14.19
CA TRP A 14 3.42 9.53 13.10
C TRP A 14 2.13 10.31 12.88
N GLU A 15 1.42 10.65 13.95
CA GLU A 15 0.18 11.42 13.86
C GLU A 15 0.44 12.85 13.34
N ALA A 16 1.52 13.48 13.75
CA ALA A 16 1.96 14.77 13.21
C ALA A 16 2.29 14.66 11.71
N ALA A 17 2.82 13.53 11.26
CA ALA A 17 3.06 13.21 9.85
C ALA A 17 1.79 12.80 9.08
N GLY A 18 0.65 12.66 9.77
CA GLY A 18 -0.64 12.33 9.18
C GLY A 18 -0.99 10.86 9.14
N VAL A 19 -0.37 10.04 9.99
CA VAL A 19 -0.64 8.60 10.08
C VAL A 19 -0.83 8.20 11.53
N ARG A 20 -1.88 7.43 11.81
CA ARG A 20 -2.13 6.83 13.14
C ARG A 20 -2.15 5.31 13.03
N LEU A 21 -1.56 4.63 14.01
CA LEU A 21 -1.59 3.19 14.17
C LEU A 21 -2.39 2.83 15.42
N GLU A 22 -3.33 1.91 15.29
CA GLU A 22 -4.07 1.29 16.37
C GLU A 22 -3.92 -0.24 16.23
N VAL A 23 -3.64 -0.96 17.33
CA VAL A 23 -3.49 -2.42 17.32
C VAL A 23 -4.58 -3.04 18.16
N GLU A 24 -5.43 -3.84 17.53
CA GLU A 24 -6.59 -4.51 18.10
C GLU A 24 -6.36 -6.03 18.05
N GLY A 25 -5.58 -6.56 18.99
CA GLY A 25 -5.21 -7.98 18.99
C GLY A 25 -4.34 -8.35 17.78
N GLU A 26 -4.87 -9.16 16.87
CA GLU A 26 -4.17 -9.59 15.65
C GLU A 26 -4.44 -8.67 14.43
N LEU A 27 -5.30 -7.64 14.57
CA LEU A 27 -5.59 -6.61 13.58
C LEU A 27 -4.82 -5.34 13.93
N ALA A 28 -4.08 -4.78 12.96
CA ALA A 28 -3.58 -3.41 13.02
C ALA A 28 -4.39 -2.51 12.08
N VAL A 29 -4.75 -1.33 12.55
CA VAL A 29 -5.45 -0.31 11.75
C VAL A 29 -4.52 0.87 11.55
N VAL A 30 -4.15 1.12 10.31
CA VAL A 30 -3.35 2.29 9.89
C VAL A 30 -4.32 3.31 9.28
N THR A 31 -4.36 4.50 9.84
CA THR A 31 -5.29 5.55 9.42
C THR A 31 -4.51 6.75 8.87
N LEU A 32 -4.80 7.15 7.62
CA LEU A 32 -4.38 8.45 7.09
C LEU A 32 -5.28 9.52 7.72
N CYS A 33 -4.73 10.43 8.52
CA CYS A 33 -5.48 11.30 9.44
C CYS A 33 -5.31 12.81 9.17
N GLN A 34 -5.09 13.20 7.91
CA GLN A 34 -5.07 14.61 7.48
C GLN A 34 -6.23 14.93 6.51
N PRO A 35 -7.52 14.79 6.93
CA PRO A 35 -8.67 14.95 6.04
C PRO A 35 -8.79 16.34 5.43
N LYS A 36 -8.35 17.39 6.13
CA LYS A 36 -8.36 18.78 5.62
C LYS A 36 -7.44 18.97 4.40
N ARG A 37 -6.40 18.15 4.27
CA ARG A 37 -5.48 18.11 3.14
C ARG A 37 -5.79 16.96 2.19
N ARG A 38 -6.95 16.31 2.35
CA ARG A 38 -7.33 15.09 1.62
C ARG A 38 -6.23 14.03 1.65
N ASN A 39 -5.58 13.87 2.80
CA ASN A 39 -4.48 12.93 3.03
C ASN A 39 -3.38 13.03 1.96
N ALA A 40 -3.00 14.26 1.58
CA ALA A 40 -1.87 14.52 0.69
C ALA A 40 -0.59 13.98 1.33
N GLN A 41 0.19 13.26 0.53
CA GLN A 41 1.36 12.53 1.01
C GLN A 41 2.63 13.38 0.95
N SER A 42 3.45 13.26 1.99
CA SER A 42 4.74 13.93 2.14
C SER A 42 5.83 12.92 2.50
N PRO A 43 7.12 13.27 2.35
CA PRO A 43 8.21 12.41 2.82
C PRO A 43 8.11 12.06 4.32
N ALA A 44 7.61 12.97 5.16
CA ALA A 44 7.34 12.68 6.57
C ALA A 44 6.30 11.57 6.74
N MET A 45 5.20 11.61 5.98
CA MET A 45 4.19 10.56 5.99
C MET A 45 4.78 9.21 5.54
N TRP A 46 5.61 9.21 4.50
CA TRP A 46 6.25 7.98 4.01
C TRP A 46 7.21 7.38 5.04
N ARG A 47 8.01 8.23 5.74
CA ARG A 47 8.84 7.73 6.85
C ARG A 47 8.01 7.15 7.99
N ALA A 48 6.87 7.77 8.33
CA ALA A 48 5.95 7.23 9.33
C ALA A 48 5.38 5.86 8.91
N LEU A 49 4.94 5.71 7.66
CA LEU A 49 4.46 4.43 7.13
C LEU A 49 5.56 3.36 7.15
N THR A 50 6.81 3.72 6.78
CA THR A 50 7.96 2.81 6.86
C THR A 50 8.24 2.37 8.31
N ALA A 51 8.23 3.31 9.26
CA ALA A 51 8.44 3.02 10.67
C ALA A 51 7.36 2.09 11.22
N ILE A 52 6.09 2.36 10.92
CA ILE A 52 4.97 1.49 11.29
C ILE A 52 5.19 0.08 10.75
N GLY A 53 5.57 -0.07 9.48
CA GLY A 53 5.82 -1.39 8.89
C GLY A 53 6.94 -2.17 9.58
N ARG A 54 7.96 -1.48 10.09
CA ARG A 54 9.09 -2.09 10.83
C ARG A 54 8.73 -2.44 12.28
N GLU A 55 7.84 -1.65 12.90
CA GLU A 55 7.48 -1.75 14.31
C GLU A 55 6.20 -2.56 14.57
N LEU A 56 5.54 -3.08 13.52
CA LEU A 56 4.35 -3.92 13.69
C LEU A 56 4.65 -5.10 14.61
N PRO A 57 3.84 -5.29 15.69
CA PRO A 57 3.99 -6.46 16.55
C PRO A 57 3.90 -7.77 15.77
N GLY A 58 4.72 -8.75 16.12
CA GLY A 58 4.70 -10.08 15.48
C GLY A 58 3.38 -10.86 15.65
N SER A 59 2.50 -10.42 16.57
CA SER A 59 1.14 -10.95 16.72
C SER A 59 0.19 -10.49 15.63
N VAL A 60 0.46 -9.35 14.96
CA VAL A 60 -0.41 -8.83 13.90
C VAL A 60 -0.42 -9.77 12.71
N ARG A 61 -1.61 -10.05 12.18
CA ARG A 61 -1.86 -10.92 11.03
C ARG A 61 -2.54 -10.21 9.88
N VAL A 62 -3.35 -9.19 10.19
CA VAL A 62 -4.06 -8.38 9.20
C VAL A 62 -3.78 -6.91 9.49
N VAL A 63 -3.52 -6.15 8.43
CA VAL A 63 -3.38 -4.69 8.49
C VAL A 63 -4.47 -4.05 7.64
N LEU A 64 -5.30 -3.24 8.25
CA LEU A 64 -6.32 -2.44 7.57
C LEU A 64 -5.81 -1.02 7.41
N LEU A 65 -5.60 -0.59 6.17
CA LEU A 65 -5.30 0.79 5.82
C LEU A 65 -6.60 1.51 5.47
N ARG A 66 -6.89 2.59 6.20
CA ARG A 66 -8.05 3.45 5.96
C ARG A 66 -7.68 4.92 5.96
N ALA A 67 -8.61 5.79 5.65
CA ALA A 67 -8.38 7.23 5.61
C ALA A 67 -9.56 8.00 6.20
N GLU A 68 -9.26 9.06 6.94
CA GLU A 68 -10.26 10.00 7.42
C GLU A 68 -10.71 10.97 6.32
N GLY A 69 -11.98 11.39 6.38
CA GLY A 69 -12.54 12.38 5.48
C GLY A 69 -13.07 11.80 4.17
N VAL A 70 -13.27 12.68 3.19
CA VAL A 70 -13.96 12.38 1.92
C VAL A 70 -13.07 11.76 0.84
N SER A 71 -11.79 11.60 1.10
CA SER A 71 -10.83 11.05 0.13
C SER A 71 -9.84 10.13 0.84
N PHE A 72 -9.51 9.03 0.20
CA PHE A 72 -8.44 8.16 0.67
C PHE A 72 -7.09 8.90 0.65
N SER A 73 -6.66 9.41 -0.52
CA SER A 73 -5.49 10.28 -0.63
C SER A 73 -5.49 11.03 -1.95
N ALA A 74 -5.27 12.33 -1.89
CA ALA A 74 -5.10 13.18 -3.07
C ALA A 74 -3.72 13.02 -3.76
N GLY A 75 -2.89 12.11 -3.26
CA GLY A 75 -1.55 11.87 -3.77
C GLY A 75 -0.52 12.81 -3.18
N LEU A 76 0.54 13.06 -3.92
CA LEU A 76 1.67 13.86 -3.45
C LEU A 76 1.28 15.27 -3.07
N ASP A 77 1.83 15.76 -1.96
CA ASP A 77 1.68 17.16 -1.55
C ASP A 77 2.30 18.10 -2.59
N ARG A 78 1.48 18.99 -3.14
CA ARG A 78 1.90 19.92 -4.19
C ARG A 78 3.00 20.89 -3.74
N ALA A 79 3.17 21.10 -2.44
CA ALA A 79 4.26 21.93 -1.93
C ALA A 79 5.63 21.38 -2.31
N MET A 80 5.77 20.04 -2.55
CA MET A 80 7.02 19.45 -3.02
C MET A 80 7.46 19.95 -4.41
N PHE A 81 6.54 20.52 -5.18
CA PHE A 81 6.84 21.10 -6.51
C PHE A 81 7.13 22.60 -6.47
N THR A 82 6.99 23.26 -5.32
CA THR A 82 7.25 24.69 -5.19
C THR A 82 8.67 24.95 -4.70
N PRO A 83 9.27 26.12 -5.02
CA PRO A 83 10.58 26.48 -4.51
C PRO A 83 10.65 26.51 -2.98
N GLU A 84 9.57 26.89 -2.30
CA GLU A 84 9.47 26.95 -0.85
C GLU A 84 9.47 25.54 -0.23
N GLY A 85 8.93 24.56 -0.95
CA GLY A 85 8.88 23.16 -0.48
C GLY A 85 8.03 22.93 0.75
N ILE A 86 8.23 21.80 1.38
CA ILE A 86 7.72 21.47 2.71
C ILE A 86 8.84 21.77 3.71
N PRO A 87 8.62 22.54 4.79
CA PRO A 87 9.66 22.83 5.77
C PRO A 87 10.33 21.56 6.31
N GLY A 88 11.67 21.52 6.21
CA GLY A 88 12.47 20.37 6.65
C GLY A 88 12.55 19.20 5.66
N GLU A 89 11.88 19.28 4.50
CA GLU A 89 11.90 18.25 3.47
C GLU A 89 12.61 18.71 2.19
N PRO A 90 13.32 17.83 1.48
CA PRO A 90 13.82 18.17 0.14
C PRO A 90 12.64 18.36 -0.82
N ASN A 91 12.69 19.42 -1.64
CA ASN A 91 11.76 19.56 -2.76
C ASN A 91 12.32 18.88 -4.02
N PHE A 92 11.49 18.70 -5.03
CA PHE A 92 11.91 18.03 -6.27
C PHE A 92 13.01 18.77 -7.04
N LEU A 93 13.09 20.10 -6.94
CA LEU A 93 14.15 20.87 -7.59
C LEU A 93 15.50 20.59 -6.92
N ALA A 94 15.51 20.49 -5.58
CA ALA A 94 16.71 20.12 -4.83
C ALA A 94 17.14 18.68 -5.14
N LEU A 95 16.18 17.75 -5.19
CA LEU A 95 16.45 16.35 -5.55
C LEU A 95 16.99 16.22 -6.97
N ALA A 96 16.44 16.96 -7.95
CA ALA A 96 16.91 16.93 -9.33
C ALA A 96 18.36 17.43 -9.50
N GLY A 97 18.86 18.22 -8.55
CA GLY A 97 20.25 18.68 -8.51
C GLY A 97 21.24 17.70 -7.83
N SER A 98 20.75 16.60 -7.25
CA SER A 98 21.56 15.57 -6.59
C SER A 98 22.27 14.66 -7.62
N SER A 99 23.28 13.91 -7.18
CA SER A 99 23.87 12.85 -8.00
C SER A 99 22.86 11.70 -8.21
N ASP A 100 23.08 10.90 -9.28
CA ASP A 100 22.24 9.74 -9.58
C ASP A 100 22.14 8.78 -8.38
N GLN A 101 23.23 8.57 -7.65
CA GLN A 101 23.26 7.71 -6.47
C GLN A 101 22.42 8.28 -5.31
N GLU A 102 22.48 9.58 -5.07
CA GLU A 102 21.69 10.23 -4.03
C GLU A 102 20.20 10.24 -4.39
N LEU A 103 19.88 10.45 -5.67
CA LEU A 103 18.51 10.43 -6.18
C LEU A 103 17.92 9.02 -6.07
N ASP A 104 18.65 7.99 -6.49
CA ASP A 104 18.25 6.59 -6.36
C ASP A 104 17.99 6.21 -4.90
N ALA A 105 18.89 6.57 -4.00
CA ALA A 105 18.74 6.32 -2.57
C ALA A 105 17.52 7.04 -1.96
N ALA A 106 17.23 8.27 -2.40
CA ALA A 106 16.06 9.01 -1.94
C ALA A 106 14.76 8.34 -2.41
N ILE A 107 14.67 7.95 -3.68
CA ILE A 107 13.52 7.25 -4.24
C ILE A 107 13.34 5.89 -3.56
N ALA A 108 14.40 5.11 -3.38
CA ALA A 108 14.36 3.84 -2.65
C ALA A 108 13.82 4.01 -1.22
N GLY A 109 14.24 5.07 -0.52
CA GLY A 109 13.72 5.40 0.80
C GLY A 109 12.21 5.74 0.80
N TYR A 110 11.70 6.34 -0.29
CA TYR A 110 10.26 6.56 -0.44
C TYR A 110 9.53 5.26 -0.74
N GLN A 111 10.10 4.38 -1.56
CA GLN A 111 9.53 3.07 -1.88
C GLN A 111 9.40 2.15 -0.67
N ASP A 112 10.23 2.31 0.37
CA ASP A 112 10.11 1.56 1.63
C ASP A 112 8.71 1.71 2.25
N ALA A 113 8.07 2.89 2.11
CA ALA A 113 6.72 3.15 2.61
C ALA A 113 5.63 2.34 1.89
N PHE A 114 5.92 1.84 0.70
CA PHE A 114 4.98 1.12 -0.17
C PHE A 114 5.30 -0.37 -0.28
N SER A 115 6.55 -0.79 -0.10
CA SER A 115 6.97 -2.17 -0.32
C SER A 115 6.59 -3.11 0.82
N TRP A 116 6.61 -2.64 2.08
CA TRP A 116 6.36 -3.48 3.24
C TRP A 116 4.91 -4.02 3.33
N TRP A 117 3.94 -3.37 2.68
CA TRP A 117 2.55 -3.84 2.64
C TRP A 117 2.39 -5.22 2.00
N ARG A 118 3.38 -5.65 1.23
CA ARG A 118 3.41 -6.97 0.58
C ARG A 118 4.19 -8.02 1.39
N ARG A 119 4.57 -7.74 2.63
CA ARG A 119 5.23 -8.70 3.53
C ARG A 119 4.47 -10.03 3.55
N PRO A 120 5.18 -11.18 3.58
CA PRO A 120 4.53 -12.50 3.53
C PRO A 120 3.78 -12.85 4.83
N ASP A 121 4.14 -12.26 5.97
CA ASP A 121 3.66 -12.60 7.31
C ASP A 121 2.35 -11.89 7.72
N VAL A 122 1.88 -10.93 6.94
CA VAL A 122 0.62 -10.20 7.15
C VAL A 122 -0.21 -10.13 5.88
N ILE A 123 -1.53 -10.02 5.98
CA ILE A 123 -2.42 -9.66 4.87
C ILE A 123 -2.82 -8.20 5.03
N THR A 124 -2.76 -7.44 3.95
CA THR A 124 -3.06 -6.01 3.98
C THR A 124 -4.31 -5.70 3.17
N ILE A 125 -5.20 -4.87 3.74
CA ILE A 125 -6.46 -4.44 3.13
C ILE A 125 -6.45 -2.92 3.06
N ALA A 126 -6.71 -2.34 1.89
CA ALA A 126 -7.01 -0.91 1.76
C ALA A 126 -8.53 -0.70 1.71
N ALA A 127 -9.06 0.12 2.60
CA ALA A 127 -10.44 0.64 2.54
C ALA A 127 -10.40 2.01 1.85
N VAL A 128 -10.94 2.11 0.64
CA VAL A 128 -10.71 3.25 -0.26
C VAL A 128 -12.02 3.94 -0.59
N GLN A 129 -12.17 5.20 -0.17
CA GLN A 129 -13.28 6.09 -0.52
C GLN A 129 -12.79 7.30 -1.33
N GLY A 130 -13.68 7.87 -2.11
CA GLY A 130 -13.44 9.10 -2.86
C GLY A 130 -12.17 9.03 -3.70
N HIS A 131 -11.29 10.00 -3.58
CA HIS A 131 -10.11 10.10 -4.42
C HIS A 131 -8.93 9.26 -3.90
N ALA A 132 -8.34 8.46 -4.78
CA ALA A 132 -7.04 7.82 -4.63
C ALA A 132 -6.18 8.15 -5.85
N VAL A 133 -5.31 9.15 -5.75
CA VAL A 133 -4.63 9.79 -6.89
C VAL A 133 -3.11 9.64 -6.77
N GLY A 134 -2.44 9.28 -7.85
CA GLY A 134 -0.98 9.18 -7.90
C GLY A 134 -0.42 8.32 -6.76
N ALA A 135 0.40 8.90 -5.89
CA ALA A 135 0.91 8.22 -4.70
C ALA A 135 -0.20 7.58 -3.84
N GLY A 136 -1.41 8.18 -3.81
CA GLY A 136 -2.57 7.59 -3.13
C GLY A 136 -3.08 6.32 -3.80
N PHE A 137 -3.11 6.30 -5.13
CA PHE A 137 -3.46 5.10 -5.87
C PHE A 137 -2.38 4.02 -5.73
N GLN A 138 -1.10 4.41 -5.80
CA GLN A 138 0.03 3.49 -5.60
C GLN A 138 0.01 2.87 -4.19
N LEU A 139 -0.37 3.65 -3.15
CA LEU A 139 -0.50 3.14 -1.78
C LEU A 139 -1.67 2.13 -1.66
N ALA A 140 -2.80 2.37 -2.32
CA ALA A 140 -3.90 1.41 -2.37
C ALA A 140 -3.49 0.11 -3.12
N LEU A 141 -2.68 0.22 -4.18
CA LEU A 141 -2.14 -0.91 -4.93
C LEU A 141 -1.06 -1.69 -4.15
N ALA A 142 -0.37 -1.05 -3.22
CA ALA A 142 0.61 -1.70 -2.36
C ALA A 142 -0.02 -2.73 -1.43
N CYS A 143 -1.29 -2.55 -1.03
CA CYS A 143 -2.03 -3.52 -0.24
C CYS A 143 -2.42 -4.75 -1.06
N ASP A 144 -2.56 -5.90 -0.39
CA ASP A 144 -2.99 -7.15 -1.03
C ASP A 144 -4.42 -7.05 -1.58
N LEU A 145 -5.34 -6.51 -0.77
CA LEU A 145 -6.77 -6.44 -1.06
C LEU A 145 -7.28 -4.99 -0.98
N ARG A 146 -8.35 -4.70 -1.71
CA ARG A 146 -9.01 -3.39 -1.74
C ARG A 146 -10.51 -3.54 -1.60
N VAL A 147 -11.07 -2.98 -0.53
CA VAL A 147 -12.51 -2.74 -0.37
C VAL A 147 -12.74 -1.28 -0.71
N CYS A 148 -13.61 -1.00 -1.64
CA CYS A 148 -13.83 0.35 -2.15
C CYS A 148 -15.25 0.82 -1.90
N ALA A 149 -15.39 2.11 -1.64
CA ALA A 149 -16.70 2.75 -1.69
C ALA A 149 -17.16 2.95 -3.14
N GLU A 150 -18.47 3.01 -3.38
CA GLU A 150 -19.04 3.26 -4.73
C GLU A 150 -18.56 4.56 -5.36
N ASP A 151 -18.22 5.56 -4.53
CA ASP A 151 -17.72 6.87 -4.95
C ASP A 151 -16.21 6.92 -5.22
N VAL A 152 -15.51 5.78 -5.15
CA VAL A 152 -14.07 5.70 -5.37
C VAL A 152 -13.68 6.20 -6.76
N GLN A 153 -12.59 6.95 -6.82
CA GLN A 153 -12.02 7.51 -8.04
C GLN A 153 -10.50 7.32 -8.01
N PHE A 154 -10.02 6.37 -8.79
CA PHE A 154 -8.59 6.13 -8.98
C PHE A 154 -8.05 6.93 -10.17
N ALA A 155 -6.84 7.49 -10.05
CA ALA A 155 -6.12 8.08 -11.18
C ALA A 155 -4.61 8.01 -10.97
N MET A 156 -3.86 7.54 -11.98
CA MET A 156 -2.40 7.60 -12.00
C MET A 156 -1.98 8.88 -12.71
N ARG A 157 -1.67 9.93 -11.92
CA ARG A 157 -1.51 11.31 -12.44
C ARG A 157 -0.05 11.73 -12.65
N GLU A 158 0.91 10.87 -12.37
CA GLU A 158 2.34 11.15 -12.46
C GLU A 158 2.72 11.64 -13.88
N THR A 159 2.26 10.96 -14.91
CA THR A 159 2.55 11.33 -16.32
C THR A 159 2.02 12.71 -16.69
N SER A 160 0.90 13.15 -16.09
CA SER A 160 0.37 14.52 -16.29
C SER A 160 1.28 15.62 -15.73
N LEU A 161 2.22 15.23 -14.85
CA LEU A 161 3.20 16.10 -14.20
C LEU A 161 4.61 15.92 -14.79
N GLY A 162 4.76 15.11 -15.84
CA GLY A 162 6.06 14.77 -16.42
C GLY A 162 6.87 13.78 -15.59
N LEU A 163 6.22 13.07 -14.65
CA LEU A 163 6.80 12.05 -13.79
C LEU A 163 6.36 10.66 -14.23
N VAL A 164 6.92 9.64 -13.59
CA VAL A 164 6.49 8.25 -13.71
C VAL A 164 5.96 7.75 -12.37
N PRO A 165 5.06 6.73 -12.34
CA PRO A 165 4.68 6.05 -11.11
C PRO A 165 5.89 5.28 -10.56
N ASP A 166 6.53 5.81 -9.52
CA ASP A 166 7.79 5.32 -8.97
C ASP A 166 7.66 4.71 -7.56
N LEU A 167 6.46 4.73 -6.98
CA LEU A 167 6.18 4.24 -5.63
C LEU A 167 5.62 2.81 -5.66
N THR A 168 6.25 1.91 -6.43
CA THR A 168 5.95 0.48 -6.57
C THR A 168 4.62 0.12 -7.24
N GLY A 169 3.81 1.08 -7.70
CA GLY A 169 2.45 0.84 -8.18
C GLY A 169 2.34 0.17 -9.55
N THR A 170 3.36 0.24 -10.40
CA THR A 170 3.29 -0.24 -11.80
C THR A 170 3.17 -1.76 -11.91
N LYS A 171 3.93 -2.52 -11.12
CA LYS A 171 3.86 -4.00 -11.13
C LYS A 171 2.49 -4.51 -10.68
N PRO A 172 1.97 -4.16 -9.49
CA PRO A 172 0.65 -4.64 -9.06
C PRO A 172 -0.49 -4.16 -9.97
N LEU A 173 -0.42 -2.95 -10.52
CA LEU A 173 -1.41 -2.50 -11.50
C LEU A 173 -1.42 -3.40 -12.73
N THR A 174 -0.23 -3.69 -13.29
CA THR A 174 -0.11 -4.56 -14.47
C THR A 174 -0.58 -6.00 -14.19
N GLU A 175 -0.30 -6.53 -13.00
CA GLU A 175 -0.76 -7.85 -12.57
C GLU A 175 -2.28 -7.92 -12.47
N LEU A 176 -2.92 -6.85 -12.00
CA LEU A 176 -4.38 -6.81 -11.80
C LEU A 176 -5.16 -6.62 -13.12
N VAL A 177 -4.72 -5.69 -13.98
CA VAL A 177 -5.53 -5.25 -15.13
C VAL A 177 -4.92 -5.61 -16.49
N GLY A 178 -3.72 -6.20 -16.49
CA GLY A 178 -2.95 -6.50 -17.70
C GLY A 178 -2.26 -5.27 -18.29
N TYR A 179 -1.24 -5.51 -19.14
CA TYR A 179 -0.36 -4.46 -19.69
C TYR A 179 -1.11 -3.34 -20.41
N SER A 180 -1.99 -3.67 -21.35
CA SER A 180 -2.66 -2.66 -22.17
C SER A 180 -3.52 -1.71 -21.35
N ARG A 181 -4.24 -2.22 -20.36
CA ARG A 181 -5.09 -1.41 -19.49
C ARG A 181 -4.25 -0.59 -18.49
N ALA A 182 -3.20 -1.18 -17.94
CA ALA A 182 -2.25 -0.48 -17.09
C ALA A 182 -1.59 0.69 -17.83
N LEU A 183 -1.13 0.46 -19.08
CA LEU A 183 -0.55 1.51 -19.92
C LEU A 183 -1.54 2.64 -20.20
N GLU A 184 -2.78 2.31 -20.57
CA GLU A 184 -3.84 3.30 -20.81
C GLU A 184 -4.08 4.17 -19.56
N ILE A 185 -4.28 3.54 -18.38
CA ILE A 185 -4.52 4.24 -17.11
C ILE A 185 -3.35 5.15 -16.77
N CYS A 186 -2.11 4.66 -16.85
CA CYS A 186 -0.92 5.44 -16.49
C CYS A 186 -0.62 6.55 -17.50
N ALA A 187 -0.68 6.27 -18.81
CA ALA A 187 -0.30 7.22 -19.84
C ALA A 187 -1.31 8.35 -20.01
N THR A 188 -2.61 8.07 -19.83
CA THR A 188 -3.67 9.08 -19.95
C THR A 188 -3.95 9.80 -18.64
N GLY A 189 -3.64 9.18 -17.50
CA GLY A 189 -4.00 9.67 -16.18
C GLY A 189 -5.52 9.78 -15.97
N ARG A 190 -6.33 9.06 -16.76
CA ARG A 190 -7.79 9.11 -16.66
C ARG A 190 -8.31 8.58 -15.32
N TRP A 191 -9.52 8.92 -15.02
CA TRP A 191 -10.22 8.38 -13.86
C TRP A 191 -10.72 6.96 -14.11
N VAL A 192 -10.63 6.12 -13.09
CA VAL A 192 -11.25 4.79 -12.99
C VAL A 192 -12.21 4.85 -11.80
N TYR A 193 -13.50 4.70 -12.06
CA TYR A 193 -14.55 4.79 -11.05
C TYR A 193 -14.89 3.43 -10.46
N GLY A 194 -15.62 3.41 -9.33
CA GLY A 194 -15.89 2.20 -8.55
C GLY A 194 -16.40 1.01 -9.34
N LYS A 195 -17.38 1.22 -10.25
CA LYS A 195 -17.90 0.14 -11.11
C LYS A 195 -16.80 -0.43 -12.01
N GLU A 196 -16.05 0.42 -12.71
CA GLU A 196 -14.96 -0.02 -13.58
C GLU A 196 -13.83 -0.68 -12.76
N ALA A 197 -13.54 -0.17 -11.56
CA ALA A 197 -12.54 -0.75 -10.67
C ALA A 197 -12.90 -2.20 -10.29
N ALA A 198 -14.17 -2.50 -10.06
CA ALA A 198 -14.65 -3.86 -9.84
C ALA A 198 -14.50 -4.73 -11.09
N GLU A 199 -14.91 -4.23 -12.25
CA GLU A 199 -14.83 -4.95 -13.53
C GLU A 199 -13.37 -5.26 -13.94
N LEU A 200 -12.43 -4.38 -13.59
CA LEU A 200 -11.00 -4.55 -13.87
C LEU A 200 -10.26 -5.39 -12.80
N GLY A 201 -10.90 -5.76 -11.69
CA GLY A 201 -10.25 -6.45 -10.59
C GLY A 201 -9.37 -5.56 -9.72
N LEU A 202 -9.45 -4.23 -9.86
CA LEU A 202 -8.79 -3.28 -8.98
C LEU A 202 -9.42 -3.26 -7.58
N ALA A 203 -10.73 -3.45 -7.48
CA ALA A 203 -11.45 -3.59 -6.24
C ALA A 203 -11.90 -5.04 -6.04
N ASN A 204 -11.63 -5.63 -4.87
CA ASN A 204 -12.14 -6.94 -4.49
C ASN A 204 -13.63 -6.88 -4.12
N LEU A 205 -14.05 -5.75 -3.55
CA LEU A 205 -15.43 -5.48 -3.16
C LEU A 205 -15.72 -3.99 -3.34
N VAL A 206 -16.92 -3.65 -3.81
CA VAL A 206 -17.43 -2.28 -3.89
C VAL A 206 -18.74 -2.21 -3.10
N VAL A 207 -18.83 -1.27 -2.17
CA VAL A 207 -19.96 -1.13 -1.24
C VAL A 207 -20.38 0.34 -1.12
N PRO A 208 -21.59 0.63 -0.64
CA PRO A 208 -21.97 1.99 -0.27
C PRO A 208 -20.96 2.61 0.71
N ALA A 209 -20.66 3.91 0.56
CA ALA A 209 -19.62 4.56 1.38
C ALA A 209 -19.87 4.42 2.90
N ALA A 210 -21.12 4.39 3.34
CA ALA A 210 -21.47 4.19 4.74
C ALA A 210 -21.13 2.78 5.27
N GLU A 211 -20.95 1.80 4.39
CA GLU A 211 -20.67 0.40 4.74
C GLU A 211 -19.17 0.05 4.61
N LEU A 212 -18.36 0.96 4.09
CA LEU A 212 -16.96 0.70 3.75
C LEU A 212 -16.15 0.15 4.95
N GLU A 213 -16.23 0.80 6.09
CA GLU A 213 -15.48 0.39 7.30
C GLU A 213 -15.93 -0.99 7.78
N ALA A 214 -17.27 -1.22 7.83
CA ALA A 214 -17.82 -2.51 8.24
C ALA A 214 -17.38 -3.64 7.30
N ALA A 215 -17.51 -3.44 5.98
CA ALA A 215 -17.12 -4.43 4.99
C ALA A 215 -15.61 -4.76 5.03
N ALA A 216 -14.76 -3.75 5.26
CA ALA A 216 -13.33 -3.97 5.39
C ALA A 216 -12.97 -4.74 6.68
N ARG A 217 -13.65 -4.47 7.79
CA ARG A 217 -13.49 -5.20 9.04
C ARG A 217 -14.04 -6.63 8.97
N ASP A 218 -15.15 -6.85 8.28
CA ASP A 218 -15.71 -8.19 8.04
C ASP A 218 -14.74 -9.05 7.20
N LEU A 219 -14.11 -8.45 6.19
CA LEU A 219 -13.06 -9.13 5.42
C LEU A 219 -11.84 -9.44 6.30
N ALA A 220 -11.40 -8.51 7.14
CA ALA A 220 -10.32 -8.74 8.10
C ALA A 220 -10.65 -9.89 9.07
N ALA A 221 -11.87 -9.92 9.62
CA ALA A 221 -12.32 -10.99 10.50
C ALA A 221 -12.34 -12.35 9.81
N ALA A 222 -12.80 -12.41 8.55
CA ALA A 222 -12.78 -13.63 7.76
C ALA A 222 -11.35 -14.16 7.53
N LEU A 223 -10.39 -13.27 7.27
CA LEU A 223 -8.97 -13.63 7.11
C LEU A 223 -8.34 -14.11 8.43
N LEU A 224 -8.73 -13.51 9.56
CA LEU A 224 -8.26 -13.90 10.88
C LEU A 224 -8.83 -15.25 11.35
N ALA A 225 -10.00 -15.66 10.85
CA ALA A 225 -10.61 -16.94 11.18
C ALA A 225 -9.82 -18.14 10.63
N ALA A 226 -9.03 -17.97 9.57
CA ALA A 226 -8.20 -19.04 9.00
C ALA A 226 -6.91 -19.23 9.82
N PRO A 227 -6.34 -20.44 9.90
CA PRO A 227 -5.06 -20.71 10.58
C PRO A 227 -3.92 -19.85 9.99
N ARG A 228 -3.19 -19.13 10.86
CA ARG A 228 -2.14 -18.16 10.47
C ARG A 228 -1.16 -18.73 9.43
N ASN A 229 -0.54 -19.87 9.76
CA ASN A 229 0.50 -20.45 8.93
C ASN A 229 -0.01 -20.89 7.55
N ALA A 230 -1.26 -21.35 7.47
CA ALA A 230 -1.88 -21.71 6.19
C ALA A 230 -2.08 -20.46 5.29
N VAL A 231 -2.48 -19.34 5.89
CA VAL A 231 -2.66 -18.06 5.17
C VAL A 231 -1.31 -17.54 4.67
N ILE A 232 -0.27 -17.53 5.51
CA ILE A 232 1.09 -17.10 5.16
C ILE A 232 1.64 -17.93 3.99
N GLU A 233 1.57 -19.24 4.07
CA GLU A 233 2.06 -20.14 3.01
C GLU A 233 1.27 -19.94 1.70
N THR A 234 -0.05 -19.79 1.81
CA THR A 234 -0.89 -19.51 0.63
C THR A 234 -0.50 -18.19 -0.02
N LYS A 235 -0.32 -17.12 0.76
CA LYS A 235 0.14 -15.83 0.24
C LYS A 235 1.48 -15.95 -0.48
N ALA A 236 2.46 -16.63 0.12
CA ALA A 236 3.78 -16.83 -0.47
C ALA A 236 3.73 -17.64 -1.79
N LEU A 237 2.84 -18.63 -1.88
CA LEU A 237 2.60 -19.38 -3.12
C LEU A 237 2.04 -18.47 -4.22
N LEU A 238 1.04 -17.65 -3.89
CA LEU A 238 0.39 -16.74 -4.86
C LEU A 238 1.34 -15.63 -5.31
N GLN A 239 2.08 -15.02 -4.38
CA GLN A 239 3.05 -13.96 -4.70
C GLN A 239 4.15 -14.42 -5.66
N GLY A 240 4.62 -15.64 -5.51
CA GLY A 240 5.67 -16.17 -6.38
C GLY A 240 5.16 -16.84 -7.66
N ALA A 241 3.85 -16.95 -7.87
CA ALA A 241 3.28 -17.74 -8.98
C ALA A 241 3.65 -17.17 -10.35
N ALA A 242 3.71 -15.84 -10.49
CA ALA A 242 4.04 -15.18 -11.76
C ALA A 242 5.51 -15.37 -12.18
N ASP A 243 6.40 -15.58 -11.23
CA ASP A 243 7.84 -15.70 -11.47
C ASP A 243 8.32 -17.15 -11.59
N ARG A 244 7.43 -18.13 -11.31
CA ARG A 244 7.72 -19.58 -11.37
C ARG A 244 7.18 -20.20 -12.64
N SER A 245 7.92 -21.16 -13.19
CA SER A 245 7.38 -22.10 -14.16
C SER A 245 6.28 -22.97 -13.51
N TYR A 246 5.42 -23.61 -14.33
CA TYR A 246 4.39 -24.50 -13.81
C TYR A 246 4.95 -25.64 -12.94
N GLN A 247 6.10 -26.20 -13.31
CA GLN A 247 6.75 -27.28 -12.56
C GLN A 247 7.32 -26.79 -11.21
N GLU A 248 7.91 -25.60 -11.18
CA GLU A 248 8.38 -24.97 -9.93
C GLU A 248 7.21 -24.63 -9.02
N GLN A 249 6.08 -24.15 -9.55
CA GLN A 249 4.88 -23.87 -8.76
C GLN A 249 4.33 -25.14 -8.10
N ILE A 250 4.18 -26.23 -8.85
CA ILE A 250 3.74 -27.53 -8.32
C ILE A 250 4.70 -28.01 -7.21
N ALA A 251 6.02 -27.83 -7.40
CA ALA A 251 7.00 -28.20 -6.37
C ALA A 251 6.87 -27.34 -5.11
N ALA A 252 6.66 -26.03 -5.26
CA ALA A 252 6.44 -25.10 -4.16
C ALA A 252 5.16 -25.44 -3.36
N GLU A 253 4.07 -25.77 -4.04
CA GLU A 253 2.80 -26.21 -3.41
C GLU A 253 2.99 -27.48 -2.58
N ARG A 254 3.67 -28.49 -3.14
CA ARG A 254 3.98 -29.72 -2.39
C ARG A 254 4.82 -29.44 -1.14
N ALA A 255 5.83 -28.58 -1.25
CA ALA A 255 6.69 -28.22 -0.13
C ALA A 255 5.90 -27.48 0.97
N ALA A 256 5.07 -26.51 0.59
CA ALA A 256 4.21 -25.79 1.52
C ALA A 256 3.23 -26.73 2.22
N GLN A 257 2.56 -27.61 1.47
CA GLN A 257 1.61 -28.57 2.05
C GLN A 257 2.30 -29.56 2.99
N ALA A 258 3.51 -29.99 2.68
CA ALA A 258 4.28 -30.88 3.57
C ALA A 258 4.56 -30.21 4.93
N ARG A 259 4.90 -28.92 4.96
CA ARG A 259 5.06 -28.16 6.21
C ARG A 259 3.74 -28.10 6.99
N ARG A 260 2.63 -27.79 6.32
CA ARG A 260 1.31 -27.71 6.96
C ARG A 260 0.87 -29.04 7.57
N LEU A 261 1.11 -30.16 6.87
CA LEU A 261 0.80 -31.49 7.40
C LEU A 261 1.63 -31.84 8.64
N ARG A 262 2.91 -31.48 8.66
CA ARG A 262 3.76 -31.68 9.85
C ARG A 262 3.28 -30.86 11.04
N ASP A 263 2.93 -29.60 10.82
CA ASP A 263 2.37 -28.73 11.87
C ASP A 263 1.07 -29.31 12.45
N LEU A 264 0.17 -29.79 11.59
CA LEU A 264 -1.09 -30.42 12.03
C LEU A 264 -0.84 -31.72 12.81
N ALA A 265 0.23 -32.44 12.51
CA ALA A 265 0.63 -33.66 13.22
C ALA A 265 1.43 -33.36 14.49
N GLY A 266 1.75 -32.10 14.81
CA GLY A 266 2.59 -31.71 15.94
C GLY A 266 4.07 -32.12 15.82
N ILE A 267 4.55 -32.37 14.61
CA ILE A 267 5.93 -32.75 14.28
C ILE A 267 6.65 -31.70 13.40
N GLY A 268 6.09 -30.48 13.33
CA GLY A 268 6.74 -29.32 12.72
C GLY A 268 7.84 -28.78 13.64
N ASP A 269 8.89 -28.18 13.01
CA ASP A 269 10.02 -27.55 13.75
C ASP A 269 9.56 -26.33 14.53
#